data_114a407dca6616c998d989c4e5432893
#
_entry.id   114a407dca6616c998d989c4e5432893
#
_cell.length_a   1.000
_cell.length_b   1.000
_cell.length_c   1.000
_cell.angle_alpha   90.00
_cell.angle_beta   90.00
_cell.angle_gamma   90.00
#
_symmetry.space_group_name_H-M   'P 1'
#
loop_
_entity.id
_entity.type
_entity.pdbx_description
1 polymer ?
#
loop_
_entity_poly.entity_id
_entity_poly.type
_entity_poly.pdbx_seq_one_letter_code
_entity_poly.pdbx_strand_id
1 'polypeptide(L)' 'MPDKNDYEAKVSALIKSQLKLAGVTYAELAQRLNDMGYPTKEPSIRNKLSRGKFSAAFMLQCLEAIEVAELRL' A
#
# COMPACT_ATOMS: atom_id res chain seq x y z
N MET A 1 21.98 -12.63 -6.20
CA MET A 1 21.47 -11.30 -6.46
C MET A 1 19.96 -11.32 -6.57
N PRO A 2 19.24 -10.50 -5.79
CA PRO A 2 17.80 -10.50 -5.91
C PRO A 2 17.39 -9.92 -7.26
N ASP A 3 16.38 -10.49 -7.86
CA ASP A 3 15.86 -9.97 -9.09
C ASP A 3 14.76 -8.93 -8.82
N LYS A 4 14.19 -8.40 -9.90
CA LYS A 4 13.15 -7.38 -9.85
C LYS A 4 11.92 -7.84 -9.05
N ASN A 5 11.58 -9.13 -9.17
CA ASN A 5 10.40 -9.69 -8.48
C ASN A 5 10.58 -9.72 -6.97
N ASP A 6 11.81 -9.90 -6.50
CA ASP A 6 12.09 -9.90 -5.06
C ASP A 6 11.79 -8.54 -4.43
N TYR A 7 12.11 -7.46 -5.11
CA TYR A 7 11.81 -6.11 -4.62
C TYR A 7 10.32 -5.80 -4.73
N GLU A 8 9.67 -6.25 -5.77
CA GLU A 8 8.22 -6.10 -5.90
C GLU A 8 7.48 -6.83 -4.78
N ALA A 9 7.91 -8.04 -4.48
CA ALA A 9 7.36 -8.80 -3.36
C ALA A 9 7.62 -8.11 -2.03
N LYS A 10 8.81 -7.53 -1.87
CA LYS A 10 9.20 -6.85 -0.64
C LYS A 10 8.35 -5.61 -0.39
N VAL A 11 8.12 -4.76 -1.39
CA VAL A 11 7.30 -3.56 -1.17
C VAL A 11 5.84 -3.92 -0.91
N SER A 12 5.31 -4.95 -1.58
CA SER A 12 3.97 -5.46 -1.26
C SER A 12 3.86 -5.90 0.18
N ALA A 13 4.84 -6.68 0.64
CA ALA A 13 4.85 -7.19 2.01
C ALA A 13 4.94 -6.06 3.02
N LEU A 14 5.73 -5.02 2.73
CA LEU A 14 5.83 -3.86 3.61
C LEU A 14 4.49 -3.16 3.79
N ILE A 15 3.80 -2.88 2.69
CA ILE A 15 2.50 -2.22 2.76
C ILE A 15 1.47 -3.10 3.47
N LYS A 16 1.42 -4.38 3.10
CA LYS A 16 0.47 -5.32 3.73
C LYS A 16 0.68 -5.44 5.22
N SER A 17 1.94 -5.50 5.66
CA SER A 17 2.24 -5.61 7.09
C SER A 17 1.85 -4.34 7.84
N GLN A 18 2.04 -3.17 7.25
CA GLN A 18 1.62 -1.91 7.86
C GLN A 18 0.11 -1.81 7.96
N LEU A 19 -0.61 -2.25 6.94
CA LEU A 19 -2.08 -2.31 6.98
C LEU A 19 -2.56 -3.23 8.10
N LYS A 20 -1.93 -4.38 8.23
CA LYS A 20 -2.26 -5.36 9.26
C LYS A 20 -2.03 -4.79 10.66
N LEU A 21 -0.88 -4.13 10.86
CA LEU A 21 -0.57 -3.50 12.15
C LEU A 21 -1.55 -2.38 12.49
N ALA A 22 -2.00 -1.63 11.49
CA ALA A 22 -2.98 -0.57 11.68
C ALA A 22 -4.42 -1.08 11.81
N GLY A 23 -4.65 -2.36 11.49
CA GLY A 23 -6.00 -2.92 11.50
C GLY A 23 -6.88 -2.38 10.38
N VAL A 24 -6.30 -2.03 9.24
CA VAL A 24 -7.02 -1.43 8.13
C VAL A 24 -7.15 -2.42 6.99
N THR A 25 -8.39 -2.63 6.54
CA THR A 25 -8.67 -3.49 5.39
C THR A 25 -8.47 -2.72 4.10
N TYR A 26 -8.45 -3.44 2.97
CA TYR A 26 -8.36 -2.78 1.65
C TYR A 26 -9.56 -1.87 1.40
N ALA A 27 -10.75 -2.28 1.84
CA ALA A 27 -11.94 -1.45 1.70
C ALA A 27 -11.81 -0.15 2.49
N GLU A 28 -11.32 -0.23 3.72
CA GLU A 28 -11.07 0.96 4.54
C GLU A 28 -9.99 1.85 3.95
N LEU A 29 -8.92 1.25 3.42
CA LEU A 29 -7.86 1.99 2.77
C LEU A 29 -8.40 2.76 1.56
N ALA A 30 -9.22 2.10 0.74
CA ALA A 30 -9.85 2.75 -0.41
C ALA A 30 -10.67 3.96 0.03
N GLN A 31 -11.45 3.81 1.12
CA GLN A 31 -12.25 4.90 1.63
C GLN A 31 -11.38 6.06 2.13
N ARG A 32 -10.32 5.77 2.86
CA ARG A 32 -9.41 6.79 3.35
C ARG A 32 -8.72 7.54 2.22
N LEU A 33 -8.30 6.84 1.18
CA LEU A 33 -7.69 7.46 0.01
C LEU A 33 -8.68 8.36 -0.72
N ASN A 34 -9.93 7.93 -0.86
CA ASN A 34 -10.97 8.76 -1.47
C ASN A 34 -11.21 10.02 -0.64
N ASP A 35 -11.24 9.89 0.69
CA ASP A 35 -11.42 11.03 1.59
C ASP A 35 -10.27 12.03 1.50
N MET A 36 -9.06 11.54 1.18
CA MET A 36 -7.89 12.38 0.97
C MET A 36 -7.85 13.04 -0.41
N GLY A 37 -8.82 12.73 -1.28
CA GLY A 37 -8.88 13.28 -2.62
C GLY A 37 -8.24 12.41 -3.69
N TYR A 38 -7.92 11.16 -3.40
CA TYR A 38 -7.33 10.22 -4.35
C TYR A 38 -8.34 9.12 -4.71
N PRO A 39 -9.12 9.29 -5.78
CA PRO A 39 -10.14 8.31 -6.17
C PRO A 39 -9.54 6.92 -6.36
N THR A 40 -9.97 5.98 -5.56
CA THR A 40 -9.39 4.63 -5.52
C THR A 40 -10.48 3.63 -5.18
N LYS A 41 -10.43 2.48 -5.85
CA LYS A 41 -11.36 1.37 -5.58
C LYS A 41 -10.59 0.19 -4.99
N GLU A 42 -11.25 -0.58 -4.14
CA GLU A 42 -10.64 -1.74 -3.51
C GLU A 42 -9.97 -2.71 -4.49
N PRO A 43 -10.60 -3.10 -5.62
CA PRO A 43 -9.95 -3.99 -6.57
C PRO A 43 -8.64 -3.44 -7.14
N SER A 44 -8.55 -2.12 -7.31
CA SER A 44 -7.32 -1.48 -7.79
C SER A 44 -6.20 -1.64 -6.76
N ILE A 45 -6.50 -1.42 -5.48
CA ILE A 45 -5.53 -1.60 -4.40
C ILE A 45 -5.05 -3.04 -4.36
N ARG A 46 -5.99 -3.99 -4.36
CA ARG A 46 -5.69 -5.41 -4.32
C ARG A 46 -4.78 -5.83 -5.47
N ASN A 47 -5.08 -5.35 -6.67
CA ASN A 47 -4.31 -5.67 -7.85
C ASN A 47 -2.88 -5.12 -7.77
N LYS A 48 -2.74 -3.86 -7.36
CA LYS A 48 -1.42 -3.22 -7.20
C LYS A 48 -0.58 -3.94 -6.16
N LEU A 49 -1.15 -4.23 -5.01
CA LEU A 49 -0.42 -4.90 -3.93
C LEU A 49 -0.13 -6.36 -4.25
N SER A 50 -1.01 -7.01 -5.01
CA SER A 50 -0.78 -8.38 -5.45
C SER A 50 0.44 -8.48 -6.39
N ARG A 51 0.63 -7.47 -7.24
CA ARG A 51 1.72 -7.48 -8.21
C ARG A 51 3.00 -6.82 -7.70
N GLY A 52 2.89 -5.98 -6.69
CA GLY A 52 4.03 -5.18 -6.23
C GLY A 52 4.45 -4.13 -7.25
N LYS A 53 3.54 -3.76 -8.15
CA LYS A 53 3.80 -2.79 -9.22
C LYS A 53 2.92 -1.57 -9.02
N PHE A 54 3.48 -0.57 -8.37
CA PHE A 54 2.79 0.70 -8.13
C PHE A 54 3.84 1.79 -7.96
N SER A 55 3.39 3.03 -8.09
CA SER A 55 4.29 4.17 -7.99
C SER A 55 4.69 4.44 -6.53
N ALA A 56 5.82 5.11 -6.36
CA ALA A 56 6.22 5.58 -5.04
C ALA A 56 5.17 6.54 -4.46
N ALA A 57 4.53 7.33 -5.32
CA ALA A 57 3.46 8.22 -4.88
C ALA A 57 2.29 7.44 -4.28
N PHE A 58 1.87 6.35 -4.91
CA PHE A 58 0.81 5.51 -4.37
C PHE A 58 1.21 4.93 -3.02
N MET A 59 2.45 4.47 -2.89
CA MET A 59 2.95 3.93 -1.63
C MET A 59 2.88 4.97 -0.51
N LEU A 60 3.33 6.19 -0.79
CA LEU A 60 3.27 7.26 0.19
C LEU A 60 1.83 7.61 0.58
N GLN A 61 0.93 7.65 -0.39
CA GLN A 61 -0.49 7.90 -0.12
C GLN A 61 -1.08 6.84 0.81
N CYS A 62 -0.74 5.58 0.59
CA CYS A 62 -1.21 4.49 1.47
C CYS A 62 -0.66 4.66 2.88
N LEU A 63 0.62 4.94 3.01
CA LEU A 63 1.25 5.11 4.32
C LEU A 63 0.67 6.31 5.07
N GLU A 64 0.43 7.40 4.38
CA GLU A 64 -0.23 8.57 4.99
C GLU A 64 -1.66 8.26 5.43
N ALA A 65 -2.38 7.50 4.62
CA ALA A 65 -3.76 7.12 4.92
C ALA A 65 -3.88 6.33 6.22
N ILE A 66 -2.85 5.57 6.58
CA ILE A 66 -2.81 4.78 7.80
C ILE A 66 -1.89 5.39 8.87
N GLU A 67 -1.48 6.63 8.65
CA GLU A 67 -0.71 7.44 9.60
C GLU A 67 0.63 6.84 10.00
N VAL A 68 1.33 6.24 9.03
CA VAL A 68 2.68 5.72 9.24
C VAL A 68 3.68 6.85 9.00
N ALA A 69 4.33 7.31 10.06
CA ALA A 69 5.31 8.38 9.97
C ALA A 69 6.71 7.85 9.64
N GLU A 70 7.01 6.62 10.03
CA GLU A 70 8.31 6.00 9.80
C GLU A 70 8.13 4.58 9.29
N LEU A 71 8.95 4.21 8.33
CA LEU A 71 8.91 2.88 7.74
C LEU A 71 10.29 2.24 7.90
N ARG A 72 10.33 1.08 8.53
CA ARG A 72 11.56 0.30 8.64
C ARG A 72 11.68 -0.67 7.47
N LEU A 73 12.80 -0.62 6.83
CA LEU A 73 13.14 -1.55 5.75
C LEU A 73 13.96 -2.74 6.30
#